data_ab2cfeca091b2ed0663797c8a5287c30
#
_entry.id   ab2cfeca091b2ed0663797c8a5287c30
#
_cell.length_a   1.000
_cell.length_b   1.000
_cell.length_c   1.000
_cell.angle_alpha   90.00
_cell.angle_beta   90.00
_cell.angle_gamma   90.00
#
_symmetry.space_group_name_H-M   'P 1'
#
loop_
_entity.id
_entity.type
_entity.pdbx_description
1 polymer ?
#
loop_
_entity_poly.entity_id
_entity_poly.type
_entity_poly.pdbx_seq_one_letter_code
_entity_poly.pdbx_strand_id
1 'polypeptide(L)'
;MKFWPFLLISCLLVLFVACDMPFGKEDPVVVSVGSTKLRLSEIQKQAPEWDSWDNQQRLKFLENWIDEETLYQEAVENGTDKDPALAMQIDQTVRKIVVDHFLQSFADTMVIGDAEKIDYYRAHPEMFLRGKTSISGAILFFRDWQSGDQYYRGHKNIKFDSLPGQHYLLKKMEPFEMVTESPDTCFVQNVNDVEVGVLSKMKYCGGALKMLVVTLKQDSADVLPYEEVAEDVAMQAWLEHRTSVMERLKKEWKMERPIFSKTDIFSEKDK
;
A
#
# COMPACT_ATOMS: atom_id res chain seq x y z
N MET A 1 -41.42 -59.64 56.79
CA MET A 1 -40.49 -59.03 57.75
C MET A 1 -39.46 -58.22 57.02
N LYS A 2 -39.65 -56.88 57.18
CA LYS A 2 -38.66 -55.84 57.47
C LYS A 2 -37.34 -55.92 56.65
N PHE A 3 -37.16 -55.01 55.71
CA PHE A 3 -35.99 -54.13 55.59
C PHE A 3 -36.22 -53.11 54.46
N TRP A 4 -36.84 -52.04 54.86
CA TRP A 4 -36.82 -50.73 54.19
C TRP A 4 -36.53 -49.74 55.29
N PRO A 5 -35.37 -49.10 55.37
CA PRO A 5 -35.26 -47.70 55.13
C PRO A 5 -33.76 -47.22 54.90
N PHE A 6 -33.11 -47.50 53.82
CA PHE A 6 -31.78 -46.94 53.58
C PHE A 6 -31.65 -46.22 52.23
N LEU A 7 -32.74 -46.03 51.50
CA LEU A 7 -32.71 -45.47 50.15
C LEU A 7 -33.18 -44.03 50.04
N LEU A 8 -33.42 -43.32 51.17
CA LEU A 8 -33.93 -41.94 51.21
C LEU A 8 -32.93 -40.89 51.71
N ILE A 9 -31.69 -41.24 52.06
CA ILE A 9 -30.67 -40.29 52.53
C ILE A 9 -29.62 -39.94 51.46
N SER A 10 -29.56 -40.64 50.33
CA SER A 10 -28.59 -40.36 49.26
C SER A 10 -29.06 -39.33 48.24
N CYS A 11 -30.30 -38.84 48.31
CA CYS A 11 -30.84 -37.89 47.32
C CYS A 11 -30.80 -36.41 47.75
N LEU A 12 -30.29 -36.09 48.96
CA LEU A 12 -30.30 -34.73 49.51
C LEU A 12 -28.94 -34.03 49.54
N LEU A 13 -27.89 -34.63 48.94
CA LEU A 13 -26.54 -34.07 48.99
C LEU A 13 -26.01 -33.64 47.61
N VAL A 14 -26.87 -33.54 46.57
CA VAL A 14 -26.50 -33.12 45.21
C VAL A 14 -27.02 -31.72 44.83
N LEU A 15 -27.51 -30.95 45.77
CA LEU A 15 -28.15 -29.63 45.48
C LEU A 15 -27.33 -28.39 45.89
N PHE A 16 -26.00 -28.51 46.07
CA PHE A 16 -25.15 -27.34 46.32
C PHE A 16 -23.87 -27.33 45.44
N VAL A 17 -24.00 -27.68 44.18
CA VAL A 17 -23.09 -27.11 43.18
C VAL A 17 -23.90 -26.04 42.48
N ALA A 18 -24.13 -24.93 43.15
CA ALA A 18 -24.52 -23.69 42.49
C ALA A 18 -23.36 -23.34 41.56
N CYS A 19 -23.59 -23.48 40.25
CA CYS A 19 -22.76 -22.93 39.24
C CYS A 19 -22.53 -21.46 39.55
N ASP A 20 -21.34 -21.08 39.96
CA ASP A 20 -20.80 -19.75 39.69
C ASP A 20 -20.70 -19.63 38.19
N MET A 21 -21.83 -19.37 37.54
CA MET A 21 -21.79 -18.76 36.23
C MET A 21 -21.14 -17.37 36.43
N PRO A 22 -20.02 -17.05 35.78
CA PRO A 22 -19.53 -15.70 35.80
C PRO A 22 -20.69 -14.83 35.28
N PHE A 23 -21.27 -14.02 36.13
CA PHE A 23 -22.18 -12.95 35.73
C PHE A 23 -21.42 -12.17 34.65
N GLY A 24 -21.85 -12.33 33.38
CA GLY A 24 -21.36 -11.53 32.30
C GLY A 24 -21.48 -10.08 32.72
N LYS A 25 -20.41 -9.28 32.60
CA LYS A 25 -20.46 -7.86 32.89
C LYS A 25 -21.69 -7.32 32.16
N GLU A 26 -22.66 -6.78 32.95
CA GLU A 26 -23.83 -6.15 32.34
C GLU A 26 -23.34 -5.08 31.40
N ASP A 27 -23.78 -5.14 30.13
CA ASP A 27 -23.50 -4.14 29.14
C ASP A 27 -24.44 -2.93 29.39
N PRO A 28 -23.95 -1.87 30.06
CA PRO A 28 -24.81 -0.80 30.50
C PRO A 28 -25.35 0.02 29.35
N VAL A 29 -26.61 0.42 29.45
CA VAL A 29 -27.17 1.45 28.60
C VAL A 29 -26.60 2.79 29.04
N VAL A 30 -25.93 3.49 28.09
CA VAL A 30 -25.29 4.79 28.35
C VAL A 30 -26.26 5.92 28.07
N VAL A 31 -27.04 5.83 27.00
CA VAL A 31 -28.05 6.82 26.61
C VAL A 31 -29.20 6.15 25.88
N SER A 32 -30.37 6.78 25.85
CA SER A 32 -31.51 6.33 25.06
C SER A 32 -32.33 7.51 24.53
N VAL A 33 -32.88 7.30 23.30
CA VAL A 33 -33.87 8.19 22.70
C VAL A 33 -35.08 7.35 22.34
N GLY A 34 -36.24 7.67 22.92
CA GLY A 34 -37.42 6.84 22.78
C GLY A 34 -37.16 5.40 23.28
N SER A 35 -37.40 4.43 22.40
CA SER A 35 -37.15 3.00 22.65
C SER A 35 -35.72 2.56 22.28
N THR A 36 -35.00 3.32 21.51
CA THR A 36 -33.62 3.02 21.06
C THR A 36 -32.62 3.27 22.19
N LYS A 37 -31.75 2.33 22.43
CA LYS A 37 -30.76 2.37 23.51
C LYS A 37 -29.37 2.19 22.92
N LEU A 38 -28.45 3.06 23.31
CA LEU A 38 -27.05 2.93 23.02
C LEU A 38 -26.30 2.33 24.22
N ARG A 39 -25.67 1.20 24.00
CA ARG A 39 -24.94 0.46 25.05
C ARG A 39 -23.46 0.76 24.98
N LEU A 40 -22.74 0.55 26.07
CA LEU A 40 -21.31 0.76 26.15
C LEU A 40 -20.53 -0.07 25.10
N SER A 41 -20.93 -1.33 24.92
CA SER A 41 -20.29 -2.20 23.91
C SER A 41 -20.49 -1.72 22.47
N GLU A 42 -21.61 -1.06 22.18
CA GLU A 42 -21.90 -0.47 20.87
C GLU A 42 -21.06 0.78 20.63
N ILE A 43 -20.93 1.62 21.69
CA ILE A 43 -20.04 2.79 21.65
C ILE A 43 -18.60 2.36 21.38
N GLN A 44 -18.07 1.37 22.10
CA GLN A 44 -16.70 0.89 21.93
C GLN A 44 -16.42 0.27 20.55
N LYS A 45 -17.47 -0.27 19.89
CA LYS A 45 -17.35 -0.72 18.50
C LYS A 45 -17.32 0.44 17.50
N GLN A 46 -18.08 1.51 17.74
CA GLN A 46 -18.15 2.71 16.89
C GLN A 46 -16.94 3.63 17.12
N ALA A 47 -16.46 3.70 18.35
CA ALA A 47 -15.35 4.53 18.79
C ALA A 47 -14.39 3.69 19.65
N PRO A 48 -13.46 2.94 19.05
CA PRO A 48 -12.51 2.08 19.79
C PRO A 48 -11.67 2.84 20.82
N GLU A 49 -11.45 4.13 20.60
CA GLU A 49 -10.73 5.04 21.49
C GLU A 49 -11.56 5.59 22.67
N TRP A 50 -12.84 5.20 22.81
CA TRP A 50 -13.76 5.70 23.84
C TRP A 50 -13.17 5.71 25.24
N ASP A 51 -12.44 4.67 25.62
CA ASP A 51 -11.88 4.54 26.96
C ASP A 51 -10.75 5.55 27.23
N SER A 52 -10.11 6.05 26.18
CA SER A 52 -9.05 7.06 26.25
C SER A 52 -9.56 8.50 26.18
N TRP A 53 -10.84 8.71 25.81
CA TRP A 53 -11.42 10.04 25.68
C TRP A 53 -11.63 10.73 27.01
N ASP A 54 -11.49 12.05 27.00
CA ASP A 54 -11.91 12.87 28.12
C ASP A 54 -13.44 13.01 28.20
N ASN A 55 -13.93 13.61 29.29
CA ASN A 55 -15.36 13.79 29.50
C ASN A 55 -16.02 14.66 28.44
N GLN A 56 -15.32 15.67 27.90
CA GLN A 56 -15.87 16.56 26.88
C GLN A 56 -16.04 15.83 25.55
N GLN A 57 -15.08 15.01 25.16
CA GLN A 57 -15.15 14.19 23.95
C GLN A 57 -16.30 13.17 24.05
N ARG A 58 -16.44 12.51 25.20
CA ARG A 58 -17.54 11.56 25.44
C ARG A 58 -18.91 12.24 25.40
N LEU A 59 -19.06 13.38 26.05
CA LEU A 59 -20.31 14.15 26.00
C LEU A 59 -20.66 14.57 24.59
N LYS A 60 -19.68 15.07 23.82
CA LYS A 60 -19.89 15.46 22.44
C LYS A 60 -20.35 14.32 21.54
N PHE A 61 -19.76 13.13 21.72
CA PHE A 61 -20.18 11.93 21.00
C PHE A 61 -21.64 11.57 21.33
N LEU A 62 -22.01 11.58 22.63
CA LEU A 62 -23.37 11.25 23.06
C LEU A 62 -24.40 12.29 22.57
N GLU A 63 -24.08 13.58 22.62
CA GLU A 63 -24.92 14.64 22.07
C GLU A 63 -25.16 14.43 20.57
N ASN A 64 -24.11 14.20 19.78
CA ASN A 64 -24.25 13.93 18.37
C ASN A 64 -25.14 12.70 18.08
N TRP A 65 -24.96 11.64 18.86
CA TRP A 65 -25.78 10.44 18.71
C TRP A 65 -27.26 10.69 19.05
N ILE A 66 -27.53 11.45 20.13
CA ILE A 66 -28.90 11.85 20.51
C ILE A 66 -29.55 12.64 19.37
N ASP A 67 -28.85 13.62 18.82
CA ASP A 67 -29.36 14.47 17.74
C ASP A 67 -29.65 13.63 16.48
N GLU A 68 -28.72 12.75 16.10
CA GLU A 68 -28.88 11.88 14.93
C GLU A 68 -30.05 10.89 15.11
N GLU A 69 -30.16 10.23 16.26
CA GLU A 69 -31.23 9.28 16.54
C GLU A 69 -32.60 9.97 16.61
N THR A 70 -32.64 11.19 17.17
CA THR A 70 -33.88 12.00 17.22
C THR A 70 -34.36 12.33 15.82
N LEU A 71 -33.45 12.81 14.95
CA LEU A 71 -33.77 13.13 13.54
C LEU A 71 -34.16 11.87 12.75
N TYR A 72 -33.52 10.75 13.02
CA TYR A 72 -33.85 9.47 12.38
C TYR A 72 -35.27 9.01 12.75
N GLN A 73 -35.64 9.05 14.03
CA GLN A 73 -36.97 8.68 14.48
C GLN A 73 -38.04 9.60 13.87
N GLU A 74 -37.81 10.89 13.83
CA GLU A 74 -38.70 11.86 13.20
C GLU A 74 -38.87 11.58 11.68
N ALA A 75 -37.78 11.25 10.99
CA ALA A 75 -37.83 10.90 9.58
C ALA A 75 -38.64 9.62 9.32
N VAL A 76 -38.51 8.61 10.20
CA VAL A 76 -39.29 7.36 10.12
C VAL A 76 -40.77 7.63 10.41
N GLU A 77 -41.07 8.44 11.44
CA GLU A 77 -42.46 8.81 11.74
C GLU A 77 -43.13 9.56 10.58
N ASN A 78 -42.38 10.39 9.88
CA ASN A 78 -42.86 11.07 8.69
C ASN A 78 -42.87 10.20 7.42
N GLY A 79 -42.48 8.92 7.52
CA GLY A 79 -42.54 7.95 6.44
C GLY A 79 -41.43 8.09 5.40
N THR A 80 -40.35 8.80 5.70
CA THR A 80 -39.19 8.96 4.79
C THR A 80 -38.57 7.62 4.43
N ASP A 81 -38.53 6.66 5.36
CA ASP A 81 -38.07 5.29 5.17
C ASP A 81 -38.91 4.50 4.15
N LYS A 82 -40.12 4.93 3.85
CA LYS A 82 -41.06 4.30 2.89
C LYS A 82 -40.96 4.88 1.50
N ASP A 83 -40.13 5.88 1.26
CA ASP A 83 -39.90 6.41 -0.09
C ASP A 83 -39.28 5.34 -0.99
N PRO A 84 -39.94 4.98 -2.10
CA PRO A 84 -39.43 3.94 -3.01
C PRO A 84 -38.04 4.26 -3.61
N ALA A 85 -37.76 5.54 -3.87
CA ALA A 85 -36.43 5.96 -4.37
C ALA A 85 -35.35 5.76 -3.32
N LEU A 86 -35.62 6.14 -2.09
CA LEU A 86 -34.72 5.90 -0.96
C LEU A 86 -34.53 4.40 -0.67
N ALA A 87 -35.60 3.61 -0.71
CA ALA A 87 -35.53 2.16 -0.53
C ALA A 87 -34.62 1.50 -1.57
N MET A 88 -34.72 1.90 -2.85
CA MET A 88 -33.82 1.43 -3.90
C MET A 88 -32.38 1.83 -3.66
N GLN A 89 -32.13 3.07 -3.23
CA GLN A 89 -30.79 3.56 -2.91
C GLN A 89 -30.15 2.81 -1.72
N ILE A 90 -30.95 2.52 -0.69
CA ILE A 90 -30.50 1.72 0.46
C ILE A 90 -30.14 0.31 0.00
N ASP A 91 -30.99 -0.37 -0.79
CA ASP A 91 -30.71 -1.73 -1.30
C ASP A 91 -29.42 -1.76 -2.12
N GLN A 92 -29.20 -0.80 -3.02
CA GLN A 92 -27.98 -0.70 -3.81
C GLN A 92 -26.74 -0.48 -2.91
N THR A 93 -26.87 0.38 -1.89
CA THR A 93 -25.77 0.67 -0.94
C THR A 93 -25.41 -0.55 -0.12
N VAL A 94 -26.42 -1.25 0.41
CA VAL A 94 -26.22 -2.49 1.17
C VAL A 94 -25.54 -3.56 0.30
N ARG A 95 -26.02 -3.75 -0.96
CA ARG A 95 -25.39 -4.69 -1.90
C ARG A 95 -23.93 -4.35 -2.14
N LYS A 96 -23.64 -3.07 -2.36
CA LYS A 96 -22.25 -2.62 -2.55
C LYS A 96 -21.38 -2.91 -1.33
N ILE A 97 -21.83 -2.56 -0.14
CA ILE A 97 -21.09 -2.80 1.12
C ILE A 97 -20.82 -4.29 1.31
N VAL A 98 -21.83 -5.15 1.10
CA VAL A 98 -21.68 -6.61 1.24
C VAL A 98 -20.68 -7.17 0.24
N VAL A 99 -20.75 -6.73 -1.03
CA VAL A 99 -19.83 -7.16 -2.09
C VAL A 99 -18.39 -6.67 -1.77
N ASP A 100 -18.22 -5.41 -1.39
CA ASP A 100 -16.92 -4.84 -1.09
C ASP A 100 -16.27 -5.57 0.11
N HIS A 101 -17.03 -5.82 1.18
CA HIS A 101 -16.55 -6.57 2.34
C HIS A 101 -16.18 -8.02 2.00
N PHE A 102 -17.01 -8.70 1.20
CA PHE A 102 -16.72 -10.04 0.72
C PHE A 102 -15.41 -10.07 -0.11
N LEU A 103 -15.27 -9.13 -1.05
CA LEU A 103 -14.08 -9.03 -1.89
C LEU A 103 -12.82 -8.72 -1.06
N GLN A 104 -12.95 -7.88 -0.04
CA GLN A 104 -11.83 -7.58 0.87
C GLN A 104 -11.43 -8.81 1.68
N SER A 105 -12.39 -9.46 2.34
CA SER A 105 -12.10 -10.66 3.14
C SER A 105 -11.50 -11.80 2.30
N PHE A 106 -11.89 -11.89 1.03
CA PHE A 106 -11.34 -12.85 0.10
C PHE A 106 -9.90 -12.48 -0.32
N ALA A 107 -9.67 -11.20 -0.59
CA ALA A 107 -8.33 -10.68 -0.94
C ALA A 107 -7.32 -10.88 0.19
N ASP A 108 -7.74 -10.74 1.44
CA ASP A 108 -6.89 -10.91 2.63
C ASP A 108 -6.37 -12.36 2.78
N THR A 109 -7.02 -13.32 2.14
CA THR A 109 -6.58 -14.74 2.13
C THR A 109 -5.63 -15.08 0.98
N MET A 110 -5.46 -14.18 0.00
CA MET A 110 -4.63 -14.43 -1.17
C MET A 110 -3.14 -14.20 -0.86
N VAL A 111 -2.35 -15.23 -1.07
CA VAL A 111 -0.89 -15.16 -0.91
C VAL A 111 -0.25 -15.56 -2.22
N ILE A 112 0.73 -14.79 -2.68
CA ILE A 112 1.56 -15.12 -3.84
C ILE A 112 2.92 -15.62 -3.38
N GLY A 113 3.44 -16.65 -4.06
CA GLY A 113 4.76 -17.20 -3.79
C GLY A 113 5.89 -16.38 -4.42
N ASP A 114 7.13 -16.58 -3.95
CA ASP A 114 8.28 -15.85 -4.50
C ASP A 114 8.56 -16.23 -5.96
N ALA A 115 8.29 -17.47 -6.36
CA ALA A 115 8.41 -17.89 -7.76
C ALA A 115 7.46 -17.06 -8.66
N GLU A 116 6.23 -16.84 -8.25
CA GLU A 116 5.22 -16.08 -8.99
C GLU A 116 5.61 -14.60 -9.12
N LYS A 117 6.19 -14.00 -8.07
CA LYS A 117 6.75 -12.64 -8.12
C LYS A 117 7.89 -12.52 -9.13
N ILE A 118 8.81 -13.49 -9.12
CA ILE A 118 9.94 -13.52 -10.06
C ILE A 118 9.44 -13.69 -11.50
N ASP A 119 8.45 -14.56 -11.72
CA ASP A 119 7.87 -14.78 -13.04
C ASP A 119 7.15 -13.52 -13.55
N TYR A 120 6.44 -12.81 -12.66
CA TYR A 120 5.83 -11.52 -12.98
C TYR A 120 6.89 -10.48 -13.39
N TYR A 121 7.96 -10.32 -12.61
CA TYR A 121 9.05 -9.40 -12.93
C TYR A 121 9.68 -9.70 -14.31
N ARG A 122 9.88 -10.97 -14.64
CA ARG A 122 10.42 -11.39 -15.93
C ARG A 122 9.47 -11.16 -17.11
N ALA A 123 8.18 -11.29 -16.86
CA ALA A 123 7.14 -11.10 -17.86
C ALA A 123 6.87 -9.61 -18.17
N HIS A 124 7.16 -8.71 -17.24
CA HIS A 124 6.83 -7.28 -17.32
C HIS A 124 8.04 -6.35 -17.09
N PRO A 125 9.16 -6.55 -17.81
CA PRO A 125 10.37 -5.73 -17.60
C PRO A 125 10.12 -4.24 -17.85
N GLU A 126 9.18 -3.89 -18.73
CA GLU A 126 8.81 -2.51 -19.07
C GLU A 126 8.21 -1.73 -17.89
N MET A 127 7.71 -2.41 -16.87
CA MET A 127 7.17 -1.78 -15.67
C MET A 127 8.25 -1.37 -14.67
N PHE A 128 9.46 -1.92 -14.83
CA PHE A 128 10.54 -1.79 -13.87
C PHE A 128 11.76 -1.12 -14.48
N LEU A 129 11.54 -0.19 -15.42
CA LEU A 129 12.62 0.57 -16.03
C LEU A 129 13.14 1.62 -15.04
N ARG A 130 14.44 1.91 -15.14
CA ARG A 130 15.09 2.96 -14.34
C ARG A 130 14.47 4.35 -14.54
N GLY A 131 13.96 4.62 -15.74
CA GLY A 131 13.23 5.85 -16.07
C GLY A 131 14.12 7.09 -16.23
N LYS A 132 15.32 7.11 -15.62
CA LYS A 132 16.27 8.22 -15.69
C LYS A 132 17.68 7.69 -15.94
N THR A 133 18.39 8.27 -16.90
CA THR A 133 19.80 7.95 -17.12
C THR A 133 20.63 8.60 -16.02
N SER A 134 21.51 7.83 -15.39
CA SER A 134 22.47 8.31 -14.40
C SER A 134 23.91 7.96 -14.80
N ILE A 135 24.84 8.79 -14.33
CA ILE A 135 26.27 8.58 -14.50
C ILE A 135 26.96 8.73 -13.16
N SER A 136 27.96 7.92 -12.91
CA SER A 136 28.83 8.07 -11.75
C SER A 136 30.28 7.93 -12.12
N GLY A 137 31.16 8.53 -11.31
CA GLY A 137 32.58 8.58 -11.59
C GLY A 137 33.35 9.47 -10.63
N ALA A 138 34.35 10.16 -11.13
CA ALA A 138 35.19 11.06 -10.35
C ALA A 138 35.45 12.39 -11.05
N ILE A 139 35.47 13.47 -10.26
CA ILE A 139 35.99 14.77 -10.64
C ILE A 139 37.42 14.88 -10.10
N LEU A 140 38.34 15.10 -11.03
CA LEU A 140 39.76 15.26 -10.74
C LEU A 140 40.09 16.74 -10.70
N PHE A 141 40.68 17.23 -9.60
CA PHE A 141 41.05 18.61 -9.41
C PHE A 141 42.56 18.78 -9.55
N PHE A 142 42.99 19.84 -10.22
CA PHE A 142 44.40 20.15 -10.49
C PHE A 142 44.75 21.48 -9.85
N ARG A 143 46.09 21.63 -9.53
CA ARG A 143 46.64 22.87 -8.96
C ARG A 143 46.82 23.95 -10.02
N ASP A 144 47.28 23.52 -11.18
CA ASP A 144 47.60 24.39 -12.35
C ASP A 144 47.39 23.65 -13.68
N TRP A 145 47.45 24.40 -14.75
CA TRP A 145 47.30 23.87 -16.11
C TRP A 145 48.34 22.85 -16.50
N GLN A 146 49.61 23.03 -16.01
CA GLN A 146 50.69 22.15 -16.34
C GLN A 146 50.51 20.76 -15.78
N SER A 147 50.14 20.69 -14.51
CA SER A 147 49.82 19.42 -13.84
C SER A 147 48.67 18.67 -14.53
N GLY A 148 47.63 19.40 -14.92
CA GLY A 148 46.49 18.82 -15.61
C GLY A 148 46.85 18.34 -17.02
N ASP A 149 47.57 19.13 -17.79
CA ASP A 149 47.98 18.75 -19.14
C ASP A 149 48.92 17.52 -19.12
N GLN A 150 49.86 17.48 -18.18
CA GLN A 150 50.70 16.31 -17.98
C GLN A 150 49.92 15.06 -17.63
N TYR A 151 48.93 15.18 -16.73
CA TYR A 151 48.06 14.07 -16.39
C TYR A 151 47.23 13.61 -17.57
N TYR A 152 46.64 14.54 -18.34
CA TYR A 152 45.83 14.24 -19.50
C TYR A 152 46.65 13.49 -20.57
N ARG A 153 47.83 13.96 -20.89
CA ARG A 153 48.70 13.30 -21.89
C ARG A 153 49.08 11.87 -21.50
N GLY A 154 49.29 11.62 -20.21
CA GLY A 154 49.58 10.27 -19.69
C GLY A 154 48.41 9.31 -19.68
N HIS A 155 47.16 9.84 -19.61
CA HIS A 155 45.98 9.03 -19.34
C HIS A 155 44.87 9.11 -20.38
N LYS A 156 44.95 9.99 -21.39
CA LYS A 156 43.90 10.18 -22.43
C LYS A 156 43.55 8.93 -23.25
N ASN A 157 44.50 7.98 -23.33
CA ASN A 157 44.32 6.73 -24.08
C ASN A 157 44.02 5.54 -23.14
N ILE A 158 43.91 5.78 -21.85
CA ILE A 158 43.56 4.76 -20.85
C ILE A 158 42.04 4.75 -20.69
N LYS A 159 41.46 3.57 -20.80
CA LYS A 159 40.03 3.38 -20.43
C LYS A 159 39.92 3.07 -18.94
N PHE A 160 39.19 3.90 -18.25
CA PHE A 160 38.92 3.73 -16.81
C PHE A 160 37.70 2.85 -16.63
N ASP A 161 37.88 1.68 -16.03
CA ASP A 161 36.83 0.75 -15.62
C ASP A 161 36.45 0.90 -14.14
N SER A 162 37.25 1.69 -13.40
CA SER A 162 37.08 2.01 -11.99
C SER A 162 37.56 3.43 -11.70
N LEU A 163 37.32 3.94 -10.50
CA LEU A 163 37.78 5.26 -10.11
C LEU A 163 39.30 5.33 -10.17
N PRO A 164 39.88 6.40 -10.76
CA PRO A 164 41.32 6.57 -10.77
C PRO A 164 41.88 6.63 -9.34
N GLY A 165 43.04 6.02 -9.13
CA GLY A 165 43.75 6.13 -7.86
C GLY A 165 44.29 7.53 -7.59
N GLN A 166 44.80 7.77 -6.39
CA GLN A 166 45.51 8.99 -6.05
C GLN A 166 46.78 9.12 -6.90
N HIS A 167 47.02 10.33 -7.41
CA HIS A 167 48.19 10.63 -8.25
C HIS A 167 48.79 11.95 -7.82
N TYR A 168 50.14 12.08 -7.84
CA TYR A 168 50.87 13.26 -7.34
C TYR A 168 50.52 14.57 -8.08
N LEU A 169 50.04 14.48 -9.33
CA LEU A 169 49.61 15.62 -10.13
C LEU A 169 48.22 16.13 -9.72
N LEU A 170 47.42 15.32 -9.03
CA LEU A 170 46.10 15.71 -8.57
C LEU A 170 46.21 16.56 -7.28
N LYS A 171 45.39 17.59 -7.19
CA LYS A 171 45.15 18.30 -5.93
C LYS A 171 44.21 17.49 -5.04
N LYS A 172 43.13 16.94 -5.60
CA LYS A 172 42.18 16.03 -4.96
C LYS A 172 41.34 15.33 -6.05
N MET A 173 40.63 14.30 -5.64
CA MET A 173 39.62 13.62 -6.41
C MET A 173 38.34 13.51 -5.57
N GLU A 174 37.22 13.77 -6.19
CA GLU A 174 35.89 13.64 -5.55
C GLU A 174 35.01 12.72 -6.39
N PRO A 175 34.40 11.69 -5.80
CA PRO A 175 33.39 10.91 -6.47
C PRO A 175 32.15 11.77 -6.71
N PHE A 176 31.42 11.46 -7.76
CA PHE A 176 30.14 12.09 -8.06
C PHE A 176 29.12 11.05 -8.56
N GLU A 177 27.86 11.37 -8.36
CA GLU A 177 26.73 10.75 -9.01
C GLU A 177 25.82 11.86 -9.53
N MET A 178 25.30 11.68 -10.76
CA MET A 178 24.49 12.68 -11.43
C MET A 178 23.37 11.99 -12.20
N VAL A 179 22.15 12.49 -12.07
CA VAL A 179 20.98 12.07 -12.83
C VAL A 179 20.61 13.11 -13.87
N THR A 180 19.82 12.72 -14.87
CA THR A 180 19.45 13.56 -16.03
C THR A 180 18.88 14.94 -15.65
N GLU A 181 18.22 15.04 -14.49
CA GLU A 181 17.53 16.26 -14.05
C GLU A 181 18.41 17.23 -13.24
N SER A 182 19.65 16.86 -12.95
CA SER A 182 20.59 17.69 -12.18
C SER A 182 21.96 17.74 -12.84
N PRO A 183 22.06 18.30 -14.07
CA PRO A 183 23.32 18.34 -14.78
C PRO A 183 24.30 19.30 -14.12
N ASP A 184 25.54 18.86 -13.84
CA ASP A 184 26.67 19.76 -13.69
C ASP A 184 27.01 20.29 -15.08
N THR A 185 26.43 21.42 -15.42
CA THR A 185 26.49 22.04 -16.76
C THR A 185 27.89 22.36 -17.23
N CYS A 186 28.90 22.26 -16.39
CA CYS A 186 30.28 22.54 -16.78
C CYS A 186 30.87 21.41 -17.63
N PHE A 187 30.63 20.15 -17.29
CA PHE A 187 31.20 19.00 -18.02
C PHE A 187 30.15 18.26 -18.83
N VAL A 188 28.95 18.17 -18.32
CA VAL A 188 27.87 17.34 -18.89
C VAL A 188 26.71 18.24 -19.23
N GLN A 189 26.51 18.49 -20.51
CA GLN A 189 25.28 19.17 -20.97
C GLN A 189 24.13 18.19 -21.15
N ASN A 190 24.47 16.96 -21.53
CA ASN A 190 23.51 15.87 -21.66
C ASN A 190 24.21 14.57 -21.21
N VAL A 191 23.66 13.89 -20.23
CA VAL A 191 24.22 12.63 -19.70
C VAL A 191 24.22 11.51 -20.75
N ASN A 192 23.35 11.60 -21.76
CA ASN A 192 23.31 10.61 -22.83
C ASN A 192 24.56 10.66 -23.75
N ASP A 193 25.21 11.82 -23.85
CA ASP A 193 26.38 12.04 -24.71
C ASP A 193 27.72 11.70 -24.05
N VAL A 194 27.69 11.21 -22.81
CA VAL A 194 28.89 10.94 -22.01
C VAL A 194 29.42 9.53 -22.34
N GLU A 195 30.70 9.43 -22.65
CA GLU A 195 31.41 8.18 -22.86
C GLU A 195 31.99 7.65 -21.54
N VAL A 196 31.70 6.36 -21.25
CA VAL A 196 32.21 5.67 -20.06
C VAL A 196 33.69 5.28 -20.24
N GLY A 197 34.47 5.53 -19.20
CA GLY A 197 35.88 5.20 -19.16
C GLY A 197 36.81 6.22 -19.83
N VAL A 198 36.27 7.32 -20.37
CA VAL A 198 37.05 8.33 -21.09
C VAL A 198 37.31 9.54 -20.19
N LEU A 199 38.57 9.94 -20.09
CA LEU A 199 38.98 11.15 -19.39
C LEU A 199 38.60 12.40 -20.19
N SER A 200 37.81 13.29 -19.60
CA SER A 200 37.47 14.55 -20.24
C SER A 200 38.68 15.48 -20.41
N LYS A 201 38.59 16.43 -21.37
CA LYS A 201 39.55 17.54 -21.41
C LYS A 201 39.40 18.40 -20.14
N MET A 202 40.50 19.03 -19.76
CA MET A 202 40.52 19.95 -18.62
C MET A 202 39.68 21.18 -18.86
N LYS A 203 38.91 21.57 -17.89
CA LYS A 203 38.08 22.79 -17.86
C LYS A 203 38.27 23.56 -16.57
N TYR A 204 38.11 24.88 -16.66
CA TYR A 204 38.04 25.73 -15.45
C TYR A 204 36.57 25.94 -15.10
N CYS A 205 36.16 25.42 -13.93
CA CYS A 205 34.79 25.39 -13.50
C CYS A 205 34.66 25.63 -12.01
N GLY A 206 33.79 26.56 -11.61
CA GLY A 206 33.55 26.84 -10.20
C GLY A 206 34.83 27.20 -9.42
N GLY A 207 35.71 28.01 -10.05
CA GLY A 207 36.94 28.45 -9.39
C GLY A 207 38.07 27.40 -9.33
N ALA A 208 37.96 26.28 -10.03
CA ALA A 208 38.96 25.22 -10.04
C ALA A 208 39.20 24.60 -11.42
N LEU A 209 40.40 24.09 -11.62
CA LEU A 209 40.76 23.30 -12.80
C LEU A 209 40.36 21.84 -12.56
N LYS A 210 39.54 21.30 -13.44
CA LYS A 210 38.94 19.99 -13.28
C LYS A 210 38.96 19.16 -14.54
N MET A 211 38.96 17.83 -14.39
CA MET A 211 38.60 16.84 -15.41
C MET A 211 37.56 15.90 -14.85
N LEU A 212 36.79 15.29 -15.71
CA LEU A 212 35.77 14.31 -15.39
C LEU A 212 36.18 12.95 -15.96
N VAL A 213 35.97 11.90 -15.18
CA VAL A 213 35.95 10.53 -15.70
C VAL A 213 34.64 9.87 -15.20
N VAL A 214 33.88 9.33 -16.14
CA VAL A 214 32.67 8.54 -15.84
C VAL A 214 33.07 7.08 -15.88
N THR A 215 32.79 6.35 -14.81
CA THR A 215 33.11 4.91 -14.72
C THR A 215 31.89 4.03 -14.86
N LEU A 216 30.70 4.58 -14.61
CA LEU A 216 29.43 3.87 -14.74
C LEU A 216 28.39 4.79 -15.38
N LYS A 217 27.63 4.24 -16.33
CA LYS A 217 26.42 4.85 -16.89
C LYS A 217 25.30 3.82 -16.83
N GLN A 218 24.18 4.21 -16.29
CA GLN A 218 22.97 3.41 -16.22
C GLN A 218 21.91 4.09 -17.07
N ASP A 219 21.42 3.41 -18.07
CA ASP A 219 20.45 3.97 -19.02
C ASP A 219 19.04 4.00 -18.41
N SER A 220 18.24 4.96 -18.82
CA SER A 220 16.83 5.07 -18.46
C SER A 220 16.00 3.87 -18.90
N ALA A 221 16.43 3.18 -19.96
CA ALA A 221 15.80 1.97 -20.48
C ALA A 221 16.28 0.68 -19.78
N ASP A 222 17.27 0.76 -18.90
CA ASP A 222 17.72 -0.40 -18.15
C ASP A 222 16.64 -0.85 -17.15
N VAL A 223 16.41 -2.15 -17.09
CA VAL A 223 15.52 -2.75 -16.09
C VAL A 223 16.23 -2.72 -14.74
N LEU A 224 15.54 -2.21 -13.73
CA LEU A 224 16.05 -2.20 -12.35
C LEU A 224 16.22 -3.64 -11.83
N PRO A 225 17.29 -3.97 -11.10
CA PRO A 225 17.43 -5.27 -10.44
C PRO A 225 16.23 -5.62 -9.58
N TYR A 226 15.87 -6.90 -9.53
CA TYR A 226 14.73 -7.37 -8.74
C TYR A 226 14.77 -6.89 -7.28
N GLU A 227 15.95 -6.88 -6.69
CA GLU A 227 16.17 -6.47 -5.30
C GLU A 227 15.80 -5.00 -5.04
N GLU A 228 15.93 -4.14 -6.06
CA GLU A 228 15.58 -2.72 -5.95
C GLU A 228 14.07 -2.47 -6.09
N VAL A 229 13.33 -3.40 -6.71
CA VAL A 229 11.91 -3.26 -7.04
C VAL A 229 11.04 -4.37 -6.43
N ALA A 230 11.57 -5.17 -5.52
CA ALA A 230 10.90 -6.35 -4.99
C ALA A 230 9.53 -6.06 -4.35
N GLU A 231 9.36 -4.92 -3.68
CA GLU A 231 8.10 -4.50 -3.08
C GLU A 231 7.07 -4.11 -4.15
N ASP A 232 7.50 -3.36 -5.17
CA ASP A 232 6.64 -2.97 -6.29
C ASP A 232 6.22 -4.18 -7.09
N VAL A 233 7.16 -5.11 -7.37
CA VAL A 233 6.86 -6.39 -8.03
C VAL A 233 5.84 -7.19 -7.22
N ALA A 234 6.02 -7.29 -5.91
CA ALA A 234 5.10 -8.03 -5.05
C ALA A 234 3.69 -7.45 -5.09
N MET A 235 3.56 -6.13 -5.07
CA MET A 235 2.28 -5.44 -5.15
C MET A 235 1.61 -5.65 -6.50
N GLN A 236 2.33 -5.46 -7.60
CA GLN A 236 1.77 -5.60 -8.95
C GLN A 236 1.40 -7.06 -9.26
N ALA A 237 2.27 -8.00 -8.92
CA ALA A 237 1.99 -9.43 -9.08
C ALA A 237 0.77 -9.87 -8.26
N TRP A 238 0.62 -9.37 -7.03
CA TRP A 238 -0.55 -9.64 -6.21
C TRP A 238 -1.84 -9.07 -6.83
N LEU A 239 -1.80 -7.86 -7.39
CA LEU A 239 -2.95 -7.25 -8.06
C LEU A 239 -3.38 -8.06 -9.29
N GLU A 240 -2.43 -8.53 -10.09
CA GLU A 240 -2.73 -9.36 -11.26
C GLU A 240 -3.28 -10.73 -10.84
N HIS A 241 -2.65 -11.39 -9.88
CA HIS A 241 -3.12 -12.65 -9.33
C HIS A 241 -4.54 -12.52 -8.80
N ARG A 242 -4.81 -11.50 -7.97
CA ARG A 242 -6.15 -11.20 -7.45
C ARG A 242 -7.17 -11.05 -8.58
N THR A 243 -6.83 -10.27 -9.60
CA THR A 243 -7.72 -10.03 -10.74
C THR A 243 -8.03 -11.32 -11.47
N SER A 244 -7.01 -12.12 -11.77
CA SER A 244 -7.15 -13.41 -12.46
C SER A 244 -8.00 -14.41 -11.66
N VAL A 245 -7.74 -14.54 -10.36
CA VAL A 245 -8.51 -15.42 -9.46
C VAL A 245 -9.97 -14.96 -9.41
N MET A 246 -10.22 -13.66 -9.24
CA MET A 246 -11.58 -13.11 -9.17
C MET A 246 -12.36 -13.32 -10.47
N GLU A 247 -11.75 -13.14 -11.63
CA GLU A 247 -12.41 -13.39 -12.91
C GLU A 247 -12.78 -14.87 -13.10
N ARG A 248 -11.87 -15.77 -12.70
CA ARG A 248 -12.14 -17.22 -12.71
C ARG A 248 -13.32 -17.57 -11.80
N LEU A 249 -13.30 -17.11 -10.54
CA LEU A 249 -14.35 -17.37 -9.57
C LEU A 249 -15.71 -16.78 -10.01
N LYS A 250 -15.73 -15.55 -10.52
CA LYS A 250 -16.95 -14.95 -11.08
C LYS A 250 -17.52 -15.80 -12.20
N LYS A 251 -16.67 -16.35 -13.07
CA LYS A 251 -17.10 -17.24 -14.14
C LYS A 251 -17.70 -18.54 -13.58
N GLU A 252 -17.07 -19.16 -12.60
CA GLU A 252 -17.55 -20.37 -11.91
C GLU A 252 -18.90 -20.10 -11.24
N TRP A 253 -19.01 -19.04 -10.45
CA TRP A 253 -20.25 -18.67 -9.76
C TRP A 253 -21.40 -18.31 -10.71
N LYS A 254 -21.12 -17.76 -11.89
CA LYS A 254 -22.12 -17.52 -12.92
C LYS A 254 -22.64 -18.82 -13.53
N MET A 255 -21.80 -19.85 -13.65
CA MET A 255 -22.25 -21.15 -14.17
C MET A 255 -23.16 -21.91 -13.19
N GLU A 256 -22.99 -21.66 -11.88
CA GLU A 256 -23.80 -22.28 -10.83
C GLU A 256 -25.19 -21.62 -10.64
N ARG A 257 -25.41 -20.46 -11.24
CA ARG A 257 -26.64 -19.66 -11.04
C ARG A 257 -27.42 -19.52 -12.34
N PRO A 258 -28.74 -19.67 -12.30
CA PRO A 258 -29.58 -19.39 -13.48
C PRO A 258 -29.53 -17.89 -13.79
N ILE A 259 -28.97 -17.55 -14.95
CA ILE A 259 -28.90 -16.17 -15.44
C ILE A 259 -29.86 -16.04 -16.63
N PHE A 260 -30.79 -15.12 -16.51
CA PHE A 260 -31.66 -14.71 -17.62
C PHE A 260 -31.29 -13.26 -17.99
N SER A 261 -31.06 -13.02 -19.27
CA SER A 261 -30.81 -11.69 -19.81
C SER A 261 -31.64 -11.46 -21.05
N LYS A 262 -32.47 -10.43 -21.04
CA LYS A 262 -33.21 -9.97 -22.19
C LYS A 262 -32.50 -8.78 -22.83
N THR A 263 -31.58 -9.05 -23.75
CA THR A 263 -30.73 -8.03 -24.39
C THR A 263 -31.37 -7.38 -25.62
N ASP A 264 -32.44 -7.93 -26.15
CA ASP A 264 -33.20 -7.41 -27.28
C ASP A 264 -33.88 -6.05 -27.03
N ILE A 265 -34.10 -5.69 -25.75
CA ILE A 265 -34.62 -4.37 -25.37
C ILE A 265 -33.69 -3.20 -25.76
N PHE A 266 -32.39 -3.48 -26.02
CA PHE A 266 -31.42 -2.46 -26.43
C PHE A 266 -31.42 -2.22 -27.94
N SER A 267 -32.00 -3.12 -28.73
CA SER A 267 -32.01 -3.03 -30.19
C SER A 267 -33.16 -2.16 -30.78
N GLU A 268 -34.11 -1.74 -29.95
CA GLU A 268 -35.29 -0.98 -30.41
C GLU A 268 -35.10 0.56 -30.46
N LYS A 269 -33.96 1.10 -30.05
CA LYS A 269 -33.72 2.55 -30.00
C LYS A 269 -33.09 3.17 -31.25
N ASP A 270 -32.73 2.37 -32.26
CA ASP A 270 -32.08 2.83 -33.49
C ASP A 270 -33.00 2.72 -34.74
N LYS A 271 -34.34 2.91 -34.55
CA LYS A 271 -35.26 3.06 -35.67
C LYS A 271 -36.02 4.37 -35.64
#